data_aa79eeae621aa4be1af30c3e700f331f
#
_entry.id   aa79eeae621aa4be1af30c3e700f331f
#
_cell.length_a   1.000
_cell.length_b   1.000
_cell.length_c   1.000
_cell.angle_alpha   90.00
_cell.angle_beta   90.00
_cell.angle_gamma   90.00
#
_symmetry.space_group_name_H-M   'P 1'
#
loop_
_entity.id
_entity.type
_entity.pdbx_description
1 polymer ?
#
loop_
_entity_poly.entity_id
_entity_poly.type
_entity_poly.pdbx_seq_one_letter_code
_entity_poly.pdbx_strand_id
1 'polypeptide(L)'
;MIRQEEISAILDAQAEIFRKKENGLTREALAGVPAVPSFFPIITGIRRCGKSTLLRQLMSRKYDQALYLNFEDIRLANFDADDFTRLLREIERRGIRVLFFDEIQIIPKWEIFIHQMLNAEYTIFISGSNASLLSRELGTHLTGRHIPMELFPFSYSEFLSFRNLPAGEDSLSAYLHDGGIPEYVKYHAEIILNTLIDDILIRDIAIRNSIKDVNSLRALAVYLLSNVGNLVSAGKLTGMFDIKATSTFLDYFSFYQSSYLLEFVPIFNYSLKVQARNPKKVYAMDLGLVNEAAANFSDATGHKLENLIFLHLRRQPGSICYYKDKGECDFIVSEKGKVCRAVQVCHQITELNFTREYNGLLEAMKALNLTEGVIVTTNQADRFEEDGKTIRMIPASEFLLG
;
A
#
# COMPACT_ATOMS: atom_id res chain seq x y z
N MET A 1 29.27 5.53 -16.57
CA MET A 1 28.95 6.21 -17.86
C MET A 1 28.68 5.15 -18.91
N ILE A 2 27.47 5.09 -19.47
CA ILE A 2 27.03 4.08 -20.45
C ILE A 2 27.04 4.71 -21.84
N ARG A 3 27.47 3.96 -22.87
CA ARG A 3 27.47 4.47 -24.26
C ARG A 3 26.07 4.58 -24.82
N GLN A 4 25.82 5.51 -25.73
CA GLN A 4 24.49 5.75 -26.32
C GLN A 4 23.94 4.52 -27.04
N GLU A 5 24.77 3.77 -27.73
CA GLU A 5 24.40 2.53 -28.43
C GLU A 5 23.94 1.44 -27.44
N GLU A 6 24.57 1.38 -26.26
CA GLU A 6 24.19 0.45 -25.20
C GLU A 6 22.83 0.84 -24.62
N ILE A 7 22.55 2.14 -24.40
CA ILE A 7 21.24 2.63 -23.97
C ILE A 7 20.20 2.27 -25.03
N SER A 8 20.48 2.49 -26.32
CA SER A 8 19.57 2.13 -27.40
C SER A 8 19.24 0.63 -27.38
N ALA A 9 20.25 -0.23 -27.28
CA ALA A 9 20.08 -1.69 -27.24
C ALA A 9 19.28 -2.14 -26.00
N ILE A 10 19.49 -1.51 -24.84
CA ILE A 10 18.71 -1.80 -23.62
C ILE A 10 17.25 -1.44 -23.81
N LEU A 11 16.96 -0.25 -24.35
CA LEU A 11 15.60 0.19 -24.63
C LEU A 11 14.86 -0.78 -25.56
N ASP A 12 15.52 -1.22 -26.64
CA ASP A 12 14.94 -2.17 -27.58
C ASP A 12 14.66 -3.53 -26.94
N ALA A 13 15.63 -4.05 -26.19
CA ALA A 13 15.48 -5.31 -25.48
C ALA A 13 14.37 -5.27 -24.42
N GLN A 14 14.28 -4.18 -23.65
CA GLN A 14 13.23 -4.01 -22.65
C GLN A 14 11.86 -3.85 -23.32
N ALA A 15 11.76 -3.10 -24.42
CA ALA A 15 10.53 -2.95 -25.17
C ALA A 15 10.03 -4.30 -25.72
N GLU A 16 10.91 -5.15 -26.21
CA GLU A 16 10.58 -6.49 -26.69
C GLU A 16 10.05 -7.39 -25.55
N ILE A 17 10.75 -7.44 -24.42
CA ILE A 17 10.33 -8.19 -23.23
C ILE A 17 8.98 -7.70 -22.74
N PHE A 18 8.79 -6.38 -22.69
CA PHE A 18 7.58 -5.74 -22.19
C PHE A 18 6.34 -6.07 -23.06
N ARG A 19 6.52 -6.12 -24.39
CA ARG A 19 5.45 -6.51 -25.32
C ARG A 19 5.09 -7.99 -25.25
N LYS A 20 6.05 -8.87 -24.99
CA LYS A 20 5.84 -10.33 -24.89
C LYS A 20 5.16 -10.76 -23.59
N LYS A 21 5.27 -9.96 -22.53
CA LYS A 21 4.64 -10.27 -21.24
C LYS A 21 3.12 -10.10 -21.32
N GLU A 22 2.39 -11.05 -20.77
CA GLU A 22 0.93 -10.96 -20.62
C GLU A 22 0.52 -9.77 -19.75
N ASN A 23 -0.58 -9.12 -20.12
CA ASN A 23 -1.12 -7.99 -19.37
C ASN A 23 -1.79 -8.40 -18.04
N GLY A 24 -2.04 -9.71 -17.84
CA GLY A 24 -2.71 -10.24 -16.65
C GLY A 24 -4.11 -9.66 -16.45
N LEU A 25 -4.61 -9.77 -15.22
CA LEU A 25 -5.89 -9.16 -14.84
C LEU A 25 -5.82 -7.64 -14.98
N THR A 26 -6.84 -7.07 -15.63
CA THR A 26 -6.99 -5.60 -15.67
C THR A 26 -7.19 -5.06 -14.27
N ARG A 27 -6.29 -4.17 -13.83
CA ARG A 27 -6.36 -3.57 -12.50
C ARG A 27 -7.48 -2.53 -12.43
N GLU A 28 -8.26 -2.55 -11.33
CA GLU A 28 -9.28 -1.52 -11.05
C GLU A 28 -8.67 -0.12 -11.03
N ALA A 29 -7.48 0.01 -10.49
CA ALA A 29 -6.69 1.23 -10.43
C ALA A 29 -6.40 1.86 -11.81
N LEU A 30 -6.46 1.09 -12.91
CA LEU A 30 -6.16 1.57 -14.25
C LEU A 30 -7.08 2.72 -14.70
N ALA A 31 -8.36 2.65 -14.33
CA ALA A 31 -9.34 3.68 -14.66
C ALA A 31 -9.05 5.01 -13.95
N GLY A 32 -8.46 4.95 -12.76
CA GLY A 32 -8.13 6.10 -11.93
C GLY A 32 -6.77 6.75 -12.22
N VAL A 33 -5.96 6.23 -13.17
CA VAL A 33 -4.66 6.84 -13.48
C VAL A 33 -4.85 8.24 -14.06
N PRO A 34 -4.39 9.30 -13.35
CA PRO A 34 -4.65 10.67 -13.75
C PRO A 34 -3.89 11.02 -15.03
N ALA A 35 -4.56 11.75 -15.93
CA ALA A 35 -3.96 12.32 -17.14
C ALA A 35 -4.19 13.83 -17.11
N VAL A 36 -3.42 14.55 -16.30
CA VAL A 36 -3.49 16.01 -16.16
C VAL A 36 -2.30 16.62 -16.88
N PRO A 37 -2.50 17.53 -17.85
CA PRO A 37 -1.40 18.21 -18.54
C PRO A 37 -0.42 18.86 -17.55
N SER A 38 0.87 18.77 -17.82
CA SER A 38 1.96 19.30 -16.98
C SER A 38 2.12 18.63 -15.60
N PHE A 39 1.35 17.58 -15.30
CA PHE A 39 1.51 16.74 -14.11
C PHE A 39 1.83 15.30 -14.53
N PHE A 40 2.51 14.58 -13.67
CA PHE A 40 2.78 13.17 -13.90
C PHE A 40 2.34 12.31 -12.70
N PRO A 41 1.74 11.15 -12.93
CA PRO A 41 1.44 10.20 -11.87
C PRO A 41 2.71 9.50 -11.41
N ILE A 42 2.84 9.35 -10.08
CA ILE A 42 3.82 8.48 -9.45
C ILE A 42 3.07 7.31 -8.83
N ILE A 43 3.22 6.14 -9.41
CA ILE A 43 2.60 4.91 -8.95
C ILE A 43 3.51 4.27 -7.91
N THR A 44 3.09 4.30 -6.66
CA THR A 44 3.81 3.69 -5.54
C THR A 44 3.04 2.49 -4.99
N GLY A 45 3.61 1.75 -4.06
CA GLY A 45 2.98 0.61 -3.41
C GLY A 45 3.98 -0.50 -3.12
N ILE A 46 3.55 -1.47 -2.33
CA ILE A 46 4.39 -2.59 -1.90
C ILE A 46 5.06 -3.30 -3.09
N ARG A 47 6.25 -3.81 -2.88
CA ARG A 47 6.96 -4.64 -3.88
C ARG A 47 6.07 -5.80 -4.34
N ARG A 48 6.09 -6.12 -5.65
CA ARG A 48 5.27 -7.18 -6.29
C ARG A 48 3.75 -6.98 -6.29
N CYS A 49 3.21 -5.80 -5.93
CA CYS A 49 1.77 -5.52 -6.04
C CYS A 49 1.26 -5.32 -7.49
N GLY A 50 2.18 -5.26 -8.48
CA GLY A 50 1.82 -5.17 -9.90
C GLY A 50 2.02 -3.80 -10.55
N LYS A 51 2.86 -2.90 -10.01
CA LYS A 51 3.15 -1.56 -10.57
C LYS A 51 3.57 -1.60 -12.04
N SER A 52 4.59 -2.40 -12.36
CA SER A 52 5.07 -2.56 -13.75
C SER A 52 3.99 -3.16 -14.67
N THR A 53 3.08 -4.00 -14.13
CA THR A 53 1.93 -4.53 -14.87
C THR A 53 0.91 -3.42 -15.14
N LEU A 54 0.63 -2.55 -14.17
CA LEU A 54 -0.25 -1.40 -14.36
C LEU A 54 0.31 -0.44 -15.41
N LEU A 55 1.62 -0.13 -15.38
CA LEU A 55 2.30 0.67 -16.42
C LEU A 55 2.12 0.04 -17.81
N ARG A 56 2.28 -1.30 -17.91
CA ARG A 56 2.10 -2.03 -19.17
C ARG A 56 0.66 -1.96 -19.67
N GLN A 57 -0.33 -2.17 -18.80
CA GLN A 57 -1.74 -2.06 -19.14
C GLN A 57 -2.08 -0.65 -19.62
N LEU A 58 -1.55 0.38 -18.94
CA LEU A 58 -1.75 1.76 -19.33
C LEU A 58 -1.13 2.07 -20.69
N MET A 59 0.13 1.66 -20.89
CA MET A 59 0.85 1.84 -22.16
C MET A 59 0.14 1.15 -23.31
N SER A 60 -0.21 -0.13 -23.15
CA SER A 60 -0.83 -0.91 -24.24
C SER A 60 -2.25 -0.45 -24.62
N ARG A 61 -2.97 0.22 -23.71
CA ARG A 61 -4.36 0.66 -23.95
C ARG A 61 -4.49 2.09 -24.43
N LYS A 62 -3.55 2.97 -24.07
CA LYS A 62 -3.69 4.41 -24.29
C LYS A 62 -2.63 5.02 -25.20
N TYR A 63 -1.53 4.32 -25.47
CA TYR A 63 -0.40 4.92 -26.16
C TYR A 63 0.23 3.97 -27.20
N ASP A 64 0.09 4.27 -28.48
CA ASP A 64 0.66 3.47 -29.58
C ASP A 64 2.18 3.64 -29.67
N GLN A 65 2.67 4.83 -29.29
CA GLN A 65 4.10 5.17 -29.29
C GLN A 65 4.53 5.64 -27.91
N ALA A 66 5.19 4.78 -27.16
CA ALA A 66 5.71 5.09 -25.84
C ALA A 66 7.05 4.37 -25.61
N LEU A 67 7.89 4.95 -24.76
CA LEU A 67 9.13 4.37 -24.29
C LEU A 67 8.95 3.84 -22.88
N TYR A 68 9.38 2.61 -22.65
CA TYR A 68 9.48 2.01 -21.30
C TYR A 68 10.94 1.78 -20.94
N LEU A 69 11.33 2.16 -19.73
CA LEU A 69 12.65 1.88 -19.17
C LEU A 69 12.54 1.54 -17.68
N ASN A 70 13.00 0.33 -17.33
CA ASN A 70 13.17 -0.11 -15.94
C ASN A 70 14.64 0.07 -15.53
N PHE A 71 14.86 0.87 -14.50
CA PHE A 71 16.18 1.18 -13.99
C PHE A 71 16.77 0.09 -13.04
N GLU A 72 16.01 -0.94 -12.67
CA GLU A 72 16.55 -2.14 -11.99
C GLU A 72 17.33 -3.08 -12.94
N ASP A 73 17.37 -2.80 -14.24
CA ASP A 73 18.12 -3.62 -15.19
C ASP A 73 19.62 -3.58 -14.87
N ILE A 74 20.25 -4.73 -14.70
CA ILE A 74 21.67 -4.83 -14.35
C ILE A 74 22.59 -4.11 -15.34
N ARG A 75 22.18 -4.01 -16.61
CA ARG A 75 22.93 -3.30 -17.65
C ARG A 75 22.98 -1.79 -17.40
N LEU A 76 22.05 -1.27 -16.56
CA LEU A 76 21.99 0.11 -16.10
C LEU A 76 22.67 0.31 -14.73
N ALA A 77 23.34 -0.69 -14.17
CA ALA A 77 23.96 -0.58 -12.84
C ALA A 77 24.98 0.57 -12.71
N ASN A 78 25.60 0.98 -13.82
CA ASN A 78 26.51 2.11 -13.89
C ASN A 78 25.90 3.36 -14.51
N PHE A 79 24.56 3.42 -14.66
CA PHE A 79 23.86 4.60 -15.14
C PHE A 79 23.94 5.70 -14.10
N ASP A 80 24.35 6.89 -14.51
CA ASP A 80 24.50 8.05 -13.66
C ASP A 80 23.71 9.27 -14.20
N ALA A 81 23.78 10.39 -13.50
CA ALA A 81 23.06 11.60 -13.88
C ALA A 81 23.44 12.14 -15.26
N ASP A 82 24.70 11.93 -15.71
CA ASP A 82 25.17 12.41 -17.00
C ASP A 82 24.61 11.55 -18.16
N ASP A 83 24.26 10.30 -17.87
CA ASP A 83 23.65 9.39 -18.84
C ASP A 83 22.23 9.78 -19.22
N PHE A 84 21.52 10.58 -18.39
CA PHE A 84 20.24 11.15 -18.77
C PHE A 84 20.32 12.02 -20.03
N THR A 85 21.45 12.71 -20.28
CA THR A 85 21.65 13.47 -21.51
C THR A 85 21.69 12.55 -22.74
N ARG A 86 22.27 11.35 -22.60
CA ARG A 86 22.30 10.34 -23.68
C ARG A 86 20.96 9.69 -23.90
N LEU A 87 20.25 9.40 -22.80
CA LEU A 87 18.88 8.91 -22.84
C LEU A 87 17.95 9.91 -23.55
N LEU A 88 18.09 11.20 -23.25
CA LEU A 88 17.31 12.25 -23.92
C LEU A 88 17.53 12.27 -25.44
N ARG A 89 18.80 12.24 -25.87
CA ARG A 89 19.12 12.18 -27.32
C ARG A 89 18.49 10.97 -28.00
N GLU A 90 18.46 9.83 -27.30
CA GLU A 90 17.84 8.63 -27.83
C GLU A 90 16.31 8.72 -27.91
N ILE A 91 15.66 9.34 -26.90
CA ILE A 91 14.24 9.64 -26.89
C ILE A 91 13.87 10.56 -28.07
N GLU A 92 14.64 11.64 -28.25
CA GLU A 92 14.45 12.60 -29.36
C GLU A 92 14.66 11.94 -30.74
N ARG A 93 15.71 11.13 -30.88
CA ARG A 93 15.99 10.37 -32.12
C ARG A 93 14.83 9.46 -32.52
N ARG A 94 14.13 8.88 -31.52
CA ARG A 94 12.98 7.99 -31.73
C ARG A 94 11.66 8.76 -31.94
N GLY A 95 11.63 10.06 -31.71
CA GLY A 95 10.44 10.90 -31.85
C GLY A 95 9.33 10.58 -30.81
N ILE A 96 9.70 9.96 -29.67
CA ILE A 96 8.75 9.52 -28.64
C ILE A 96 8.49 10.67 -27.67
N ARG A 97 7.21 10.84 -27.29
CA ARG A 97 6.75 11.87 -26.34
C ARG A 97 6.12 11.32 -25.07
N VAL A 98 5.91 10.02 -24.99
CA VAL A 98 5.31 9.36 -23.83
C VAL A 98 6.33 8.41 -23.19
N LEU A 99 6.61 8.63 -21.91
CA LEU A 99 7.70 7.98 -21.19
C LEU A 99 7.17 7.23 -19.96
N PHE A 100 7.54 5.97 -19.83
CA PHE A 100 7.24 5.12 -18.69
C PHE A 100 8.55 4.72 -18.01
N PHE A 101 8.79 5.23 -16.81
CA PHE A 101 9.98 4.97 -16.02
C PHE A 101 9.64 4.13 -14.79
N ASP A 102 10.19 2.93 -14.75
CA ASP A 102 10.02 1.99 -13.64
C ASP A 102 11.26 2.03 -12.74
N GLU A 103 11.05 2.23 -11.43
CA GLU A 103 12.08 2.31 -10.39
C GLU A 103 13.19 3.38 -10.65
N ILE A 104 12.82 4.54 -11.25
CA ILE A 104 13.77 5.60 -11.62
C ILE A 104 14.54 6.19 -10.43
N GLN A 105 14.01 6.10 -9.21
CA GLN A 105 14.64 6.62 -8.00
C GLN A 105 15.96 5.95 -7.64
N ILE A 106 16.30 4.87 -8.30
CA ILE A 106 17.61 4.23 -8.14
C ILE A 106 18.72 5.17 -8.64
N ILE A 107 18.42 6.05 -9.61
CA ILE A 107 19.38 6.94 -10.23
C ILE A 107 19.40 8.31 -9.53
N PRO A 108 20.55 8.77 -9.01
CA PRO A 108 20.64 10.09 -8.39
C PRO A 108 20.26 11.22 -9.37
N LYS A 109 19.61 12.27 -8.86
CA LYS A 109 19.20 13.47 -9.62
C LYS A 109 18.13 13.19 -10.71
N TRP A 110 17.43 12.07 -10.64
CA TRP A 110 16.36 11.74 -11.58
C TRP A 110 15.26 12.83 -11.63
N GLU A 111 14.99 13.49 -10.51
CA GLU A 111 14.00 14.55 -10.39
C GLU A 111 14.32 15.76 -11.27
N ILE A 112 15.60 16.07 -11.46
CA ILE A 112 16.05 17.16 -12.35
C ILE A 112 15.73 16.80 -13.81
N PHE A 113 16.01 15.55 -14.20
CA PHE A 113 15.69 15.05 -15.53
C PHE A 113 14.18 15.07 -15.79
N ILE A 114 13.36 14.61 -14.86
CA ILE A 114 11.89 14.62 -15.00
C ILE A 114 11.36 16.07 -15.11
N HIS A 115 11.91 17.00 -14.31
CA HIS A 115 11.55 18.41 -14.42
C HIS A 115 11.84 18.98 -15.81
N GLN A 116 13.00 18.66 -16.38
CA GLN A 116 13.37 19.08 -17.74
C GLN A 116 12.39 18.50 -18.77
N MET A 117 12.04 17.20 -18.66
CA MET A 117 11.10 16.55 -19.57
C MET A 117 9.69 17.16 -19.49
N LEU A 118 9.21 17.46 -18.29
CA LEU A 118 7.91 18.13 -18.12
C LEU A 118 7.88 19.53 -18.77
N ASN A 119 8.96 20.29 -18.66
CA ASN A 119 9.07 21.60 -19.29
C ASN A 119 9.13 21.50 -20.82
N ALA A 120 9.58 20.36 -21.34
CA ALA A 120 9.60 20.04 -22.77
C ALA A 120 8.30 19.30 -23.24
N GLU A 121 7.23 19.35 -22.40
CA GLU A 121 5.88 18.82 -22.70
C GLU A 121 5.84 17.31 -22.96
N TYR A 122 6.73 16.51 -22.33
CA TYR A 122 6.62 15.07 -22.34
C TYR A 122 5.51 14.59 -21.38
N THR A 123 4.79 13.55 -21.78
CA THR A 123 3.89 12.82 -20.89
C THR A 123 4.68 11.74 -20.17
N ILE A 124 4.66 11.74 -18.83
CA ILE A 124 5.53 10.89 -18.02
C ILE A 124 4.71 10.09 -17.02
N PHE A 125 5.05 8.81 -16.88
CA PHE A 125 4.53 7.90 -15.86
C PHE A 125 5.72 7.29 -15.10
N ILE A 126 5.66 7.34 -13.78
CA ILE A 126 6.74 6.84 -12.92
C ILE A 126 6.15 5.79 -11.97
N SER A 127 6.92 4.73 -11.71
CA SER A 127 6.63 3.81 -10.62
C SER A 127 7.82 3.65 -9.69
N GLY A 128 7.53 3.26 -8.43
CA GLY A 128 8.55 2.94 -7.46
C GLY A 128 7.99 2.23 -6.21
N SER A 129 8.83 1.43 -5.57
CA SER A 129 8.45 0.57 -4.45
C SER A 129 8.42 1.28 -3.08
N ASN A 130 8.63 2.60 -3.01
CA ASN A 130 8.75 3.29 -1.74
C ASN A 130 8.01 4.64 -1.72
N ALA A 131 7.26 4.89 -0.64
CA ALA A 131 6.54 6.15 -0.42
C ALA A 131 7.47 7.35 -0.19
N SER A 132 8.71 7.14 0.26
CA SER A 132 9.66 8.23 0.47
C SER A 132 10.06 8.96 -0.81
N LEU A 133 9.84 8.34 -1.98
CA LEU A 133 9.87 9.01 -3.28
C LEU A 133 9.03 10.27 -3.33
N LEU A 134 7.90 10.26 -2.60
CA LEU A 134 6.94 11.34 -2.64
C LEU A 134 7.31 12.50 -1.71
N SER A 135 8.22 12.33 -0.74
CA SER A 135 8.40 13.29 0.34
C SER A 135 9.76 14.00 0.39
N ARG A 136 10.87 13.33 0.10
CA ARG A 136 12.22 13.90 0.25
C ARG A 136 12.78 14.54 -1.02
N GLU A 137 12.63 13.86 -2.14
CA GLU A 137 13.27 14.25 -3.41
C GLU A 137 12.38 15.21 -4.22
N LEU A 138 11.05 15.10 -4.09
CA LEU A 138 10.11 15.94 -4.83
C LEU A 138 9.95 17.36 -4.27
N GLY A 139 10.24 17.56 -2.97
CA GLY A 139 10.07 18.86 -2.32
C GLY A 139 11.03 19.94 -2.80
N THR A 140 12.17 19.55 -3.38
CA THR A 140 13.24 20.49 -3.77
C THR A 140 13.22 20.90 -5.25
N HIS A 141 12.88 19.99 -6.17
CA HIS A 141 13.00 20.23 -7.61
C HIS A 141 11.71 20.12 -8.42
N LEU A 142 10.74 19.32 -8.01
CA LEU A 142 9.53 19.06 -8.81
C LEU A 142 8.29 19.89 -8.42
N THR A 143 8.43 20.84 -7.51
CA THR A 143 7.46 21.90 -7.17
C THR A 143 5.97 21.50 -7.33
N GLY A 144 5.55 20.33 -6.82
CA GLY A 144 4.15 19.94 -6.78
C GLY A 144 3.52 19.46 -8.10
N ARG A 145 4.28 19.26 -9.18
CA ARG A 145 3.76 18.77 -10.47
C ARG A 145 3.62 17.24 -10.56
N HIS A 146 3.39 16.58 -9.44
CA HIS A 146 3.18 15.13 -9.39
C HIS A 146 1.84 14.78 -8.74
N ILE A 147 1.27 13.67 -9.12
CA ILE A 147 0.04 13.13 -8.55
C ILE A 147 0.37 11.75 -7.97
N PRO A 148 0.39 11.61 -6.64
CA PRO A 148 0.64 10.33 -6.02
C PRO A 148 -0.52 9.37 -6.26
N MET A 149 -0.20 8.13 -6.61
CA MET A 149 -1.16 7.06 -6.78
C MET A 149 -0.62 5.79 -6.12
N GLU A 150 -1.27 5.34 -5.06
CA GLU A 150 -0.90 4.11 -4.39
C GLU A 150 -1.58 2.91 -5.04
N LEU A 151 -0.78 1.92 -5.43
CA LEU A 151 -1.27 0.64 -5.94
C LEU A 151 -1.16 -0.41 -4.84
N PHE A 152 -2.30 -0.98 -4.49
CA PHE A 152 -2.39 -2.06 -3.51
C PHE A 152 -2.23 -3.43 -4.18
N PRO A 153 -1.96 -4.52 -3.43
CA PRO A 153 -2.22 -5.89 -3.86
C PRO A 153 -3.63 -6.05 -4.41
N PHE A 154 -4.04 -7.18 -4.95
CA PHE A 154 -5.42 -7.35 -5.44
C PHE A 154 -6.45 -6.97 -4.38
N SER A 155 -7.52 -6.26 -4.78
CA SER A 155 -8.73 -6.12 -3.99
C SER A 155 -9.47 -7.44 -3.90
N TYR A 156 -10.48 -7.56 -3.03
CA TYR A 156 -11.33 -8.75 -3.01
C TYR A 156 -12.02 -8.97 -4.36
N SER A 157 -12.52 -7.93 -4.99
CA SER A 157 -13.10 -7.98 -6.34
C SER A 157 -12.09 -8.44 -7.40
N GLU A 158 -10.85 -7.90 -7.38
CA GLU A 158 -9.76 -8.34 -8.26
C GLU A 158 -9.37 -9.80 -8.00
N PHE A 159 -9.33 -10.23 -6.72
CA PHE A 159 -9.05 -11.61 -6.35
C PHE A 159 -10.12 -12.58 -6.86
N LEU A 160 -11.42 -12.25 -6.66
CA LEU A 160 -12.52 -13.04 -7.22
C LEU A 160 -12.42 -13.18 -8.72
N SER A 161 -12.19 -12.06 -9.41
CA SER A 161 -12.05 -12.04 -10.87
C SER A 161 -10.84 -12.85 -11.34
N PHE A 162 -9.71 -12.76 -10.64
CA PHE A 162 -8.49 -13.49 -11.00
C PHE A 162 -8.61 -15.00 -10.79
N ARG A 163 -9.29 -15.41 -9.70
CA ARG A 163 -9.50 -16.81 -9.34
C ARG A 163 -10.75 -17.41 -9.95
N ASN A 164 -11.57 -16.58 -10.62
CA ASN A 164 -12.89 -16.96 -11.16
C ASN A 164 -13.80 -17.59 -10.06
N LEU A 165 -13.88 -16.90 -8.90
CA LEU A 165 -14.67 -17.34 -7.75
C LEU A 165 -15.91 -16.45 -7.58
N PRO A 166 -17.05 -17.01 -7.12
CA PRO A 166 -18.18 -16.20 -6.67
C PRO A 166 -17.87 -15.52 -5.34
N ALA A 167 -18.49 -14.38 -5.08
CA ALA A 167 -18.44 -13.75 -3.77
C ALA A 167 -19.17 -14.60 -2.72
N GLY A 168 -18.60 -14.72 -1.53
CA GLY A 168 -19.19 -15.50 -0.44
C GLY A 168 -18.17 -15.84 0.65
N GLU A 169 -18.60 -16.68 1.58
CA GLU A 169 -17.79 -17.04 2.77
C GLU A 169 -16.53 -17.83 2.39
N ASP A 170 -16.64 -18.79 1.48
CA ASP A 170 -15.49 -19.60 1.05
C ASP A 170 -14.41 -18.76 0.36
N SER A 171 -14.82 -17.85 -0.53
CA SER A 171 -13.89 -16.96 -1.22
C SER A 171 -13.32 -15.87 -0.30
N LEU A 172 -14.08 -15.42 0.69
CA LEU A 172 -13.58 -14.53 1.75
C LEU A 172 -12.51 -15.25 2.58
N SER A 173 -12.77 -16.49 2.99
CA SER A 173 -11.81 -17.34 3.73
C SER A 173 -10.53 -17.55 2.91
N ALA A 174 -10.65 -17.84 1.62
CA ALA A 174 -9.51 -17.97 0.72
C ALA A 174 -8.71 -16.65 0.63
N TYR A 175 -9.38 -15.51 0.53
CA TYR A 175 -8.71 -14.21 0.47
C TYR A 175 -8.05 -13.81 1.80
N LEU A 176 -8.67 -14.13 2.94
CA LEU A 176 -8.07 -13.95 4.27
C LEU A 176 -6.80 -14.81 4.45
N HIS A 177 -6.75 -15.98 3.79
CA HIS A 177 -5.59 -16.86 3.81
C HIS A 177 -4.52 -16.43 2.81
N ASP A 178 -4.88 -16.22 1.55
CA ASP A 178 -3.92 -16.01 0.46
C ASP A 178 -3.40 -14.56 0.39
N GLY A 179 -4.20 -13.59 0.87
CA GLY A 179 -3.94 -12.18 0.62
C GLY A 179 -4.17 -11.81 -0.86
N GLY A 180 -3.57 -10.69 -1.28
CA GLY A 180 -3.77 -10.12 -2.62
C GLY A 180 -2.48 -9.98 -3.44
N ILE A 181 -1.30 -10.48 -2.99
CA ILE A 181 -0.07 -10.42 -3.79
C ILE A 181 -0.24 -11.21 -5.08
N PRO A 182 -0.27 -10.57 -6.28
CA PRO A 182 -0.65 -11.22 -7.54
C PRO A 182 0.14 -12.48 -7.88
N GLU A 183 1.44 -12.46 -7.62
CA GLU A 183 2.34 -13.58 -7.92
C GLU A 183 2.05 -14.77 -7.01
N TYR A 184 1.78 -14.52 -5.71
CA TYR A 184 1.41 -15.57 -4.77
C TYR A 184 0.04 -16.16 -5.09
N VAL A 185 -0.97 -15.31 -5.36
CA VAL A 185 -2.31 -15.75 -5.76
C VAL A 185 -2.28 -16.61 -7.03
N LYS A 186 -1.29 -16.38 -7.92
CA LYS A 186 -1.11 -17.16 -9.16
C LYS A 186 -0.49 -18.52 -8.92
N TYR A 187 0.56 -18.60 -8.09
CA TYR A 187 1.42 -19.79 -8.01
C TYR A 187 1.29 -20.57 -6.70
N HIS A 188 0.75 -19.99 -5.64
CA HIS A 188 0.61 -20.55 -4.30
C HIS A 188 1.91 -21.17 -3.75
N ALA A 189 3.04 -20.56 -4.03
CA ALA A 189 4.34 -21.00 -3.55
C ALA A 189 4.80 -20.13 -2.37
N GLU A 190 4.86 -20.68 -1.16
CA GLU A 190 5.24 -19.99 0.10
C GLU A 190 6.56 -19.20 -0.04
N ILE A 191 7.52 -19.74 -0.79
CA ILE A 191 8.80 -19.06 -1.05
C ILE A 191 8.63 -17.64 -1.62
N ILE A 192 7.51 -17.35 -2.30
CA ILE A 192 7.23 -16.02 -2.87
C ILE A 192 7.06 -14.99 -1.75
N LEU A 193 6.28 -15.33 -0.71
CA LEU A 193 6.00 -14.41 0.41
C LEU A 193 7.23 -14.24 1.31
N ASN A 194 7.92 -15.35 1.62
CA ASN A 194 9.18 -15.33 2.36
C ASN A 194 10.22 -14.42 1.68
N THR A 195 10.46 -14.66 0.38
CA THR A 195 11.39 -13.84 -0.41
C THR A 195 10.95 -12.39 -0.47
N LEU A 196 9.64 -12.12 -0.54
CA LEU A 196 9.12 -10.76 -0.58
C LEU A 196 9.39 -10.01 0.73
N ILE A 197 9.16 -10.66 1.89
CA ILE A 197 9.49 -10.07 3.20
C ILE A 197 10.98 -9.74 3.26
N ASP A 198 11.85 -10.68 2.84
CA ASP A 198 13.29 -10.48 2.82
C ASP A 198 13.73 -9.36 1.89
N ASP A 199 13.20 -9.30 0.67
CA ASP A 199 13.48 -8.23 -0.27
C ASP A 199 13.08 -6.85 0.29
N ILE A 200 11.92 -6.74 0.96
CA ILE A 200 11.47 -5.49 1.59
C ILE A 200 12.41 -5.11 2.73
N LEU A 201 12.70 -6.04 3.66
CA LEU A 201 13.53 -5.75 4.82
C LEU A 201 14.98 -5.42 4.45
N ILE A 202 15.57 -6.16 3.50
CA ILE A 202 16.98 -6.01 3.13
C ILE A 202 17.16 -4.87 2.12
N ARG A 203 16.45 -4.92 0.98
CA ARG A 203 16.67 -3.98 -0.12
C ARG A 203 15.99 -2.63 0.11
N ASP A 204 14.69 -2.67 0.46
CA ASP A 204 13.91 -1.45 0.53
C ASP A 204 14.11 -0.71 1.87
N ILE A 205 14.55 -1.40 2.94
CA ILE A 205 14.77 -0.79 4.25
C ILE A 205 16.24 -0.78 4.64
N ALA A 206 16.89 -1.93 4.85
CA ALA A 206 18.23 -2.00 5.47
C ALA A 206 19.32 -1.33 4.62
N ILE A 207 19.41 -1.68 3.33
CA ILE A 207 20.42 -1.10 2.42
C ILE A 207 20.16 0.41 2.26
N ARG A 208 18.92 0.82 2.03
CA ARG A 208 18.57 2.22 1.79
C ARG A 208 18.85 3.12 3.00
N ASN A 209 18.62 2.63 4.21
CA ASN A 209 18.79 3.39 5.44
C ASN A 209 20.11 3.06 6.17
N SER A 210 21.02 2.29 5.52
CA SER A 210 22.31 1.88 6.09
C SER A 210 22.19 1.17 7.44
N ILE A 211 21.14 0.36 7.63
CA ILE A 211 20.91 -0.40 8.86
C ILE A 211 21.85 -1.60 8.89
N LYS A 212 22.65 -1.70 9.94
CA LYS A 212 23.59 -2.81 10.16
C LYS A 212 22.94 -4.01 10.82
N ASP A 213 22.04 -3.77 11.77
CA ASP A 213 21.36 -4.82 12.52
C ASP A 213 20.05 -5.23 11.83
N VAL A 214 20.17 -6.09 10.83
CA VAL A 214 19.03 -6.63 10.07
C VAL A 214 18.24 -7.64 10.90
N ASN A 215 18.87 -8.30 11.91
CA ASN A 215 18.19 -9.28 12.73
C ASN A 215 17.13 -8.65 13.63
N SER A 216 17.47 -7.55 14.31
CA SER A 216 16.51 -6.79 15.12
C SER A 216 15.39 -6.19 14.27
N LEU A 217 15.73 -5.67 13.07
CA LEU A 217 14.74 -5.18 12.11
C LEU A 217 13.75 -6.31 11.73
N ARG A 218 14.25 -7.50 11.38
CA ARG A 218 13.43 -8.67 11.01
C ARG A 218 12.55 -9.14 12.19
N ALA A 219 13.13 -9.30 13.37
CA ALA A 219 12.42 -9.78 14.54
C ALA A 219 11.25 -8.85 14.90
N LEU A 220 11.47 -7.53 14.83
CA LEU A 220 10.41 -6.56 15.04
C LEU A 220 9.34 -6.61 13.94
N ALA A 221 9.71 -6.76 12.67
CA ALA A 221 8.76 -6.88 11.57
C ALA A 221 7.85 -8.10 11.74
N VAL A 222 8.43 -9.27 12.05
CA VAL A 222 7.67 -10.51 12.31
C VAL A 222 6.73 -10.34 13.51
N TYR A 223 7.20 -9.73 14.59
CA TYR A 223 6.37 -9.43 15.76
C TYR A 223 5.17 -8.54 15.39
N LEU A 224 5.38 -7.48 14.63
CA LEU A 224 4.32 -6.55 14.25
C LEU A 224 3.32 -7.19 13.27
N LEU A 225 3.79 -7.98 12.30
CA LEU A 225 2.94 -8.75 11.39
C LEU A 225 2.09 -9.78 12.14
N SER A 226 2.65 -10.43 13.16
CA SER A 226 1.91 -11.38 14.01
C SER A 226 0.94 -10.71 14.99
N ASN A 227 0.99 -9.38 15.12
CA ASN A 227 0.16 -8.60 16.05
C ASN A 227 -0.70 -7.54 15.34
N VAL A 228 -1.10 -7.78 14.10
CA VAL A 228 -2.02 -6.87 13.40
C VAL A 228 -3.32 -6.65 14.17
N GLY A 229 -3.91 -5.46 14.06
CA GLY A 229 -5.09 -5.04 14.83
C GLY A 229 -4.77 -4.61 16.27
N ASN A 230 -3.60 -4.95 16.82
CA ASN A 230 -3.24 -4.61 18.19
C ASN A 230 -2.62 -3.21 18.32
N LEU A 231 -2.76 -2.65 19.52
CA LEU A 231 -2.13 -1.37 19.88
C LEU A 231 -0.64 -1.54 20.16
N VAL A 232 0.20 -0.81 19.45
CA VAL A 232 1.64 -0.79 19.60
C VAL A 232 2.15 0.61 19.99
N SER A 233 3.21 0.65 20.79
CA SER A 233 3.92 1.89 21.09
C SER A 233 5.42 1.62 21.21
N ALA A 234 6.24 2.50 20.66
CA ALA A 234 7.69 2.38 20.71
C ALA A 234 8.23 2.31 22.17
N GLY A 235 7.61 3.06 23.08
CA GLY A 235 8.02 3.05 24.50
C GLY A 235 7.80 1.71 25.19
N LYS A 236 6.70 0.98 24.85
CA LYS A 236 6.44 -0.35 25.44
C LYS A 236 7.35 -1.44 24.87
N LEU A 237 7.85 -1.24 23.67
CA LEU A 237 8.73 -2.20 22.99
C LEU A 237 10.22 -1.96 23.34
N THR A 238 10.57 -0.82 23.92
CA THR A 238 11.96 -0.49 24.27
C THR A 238 12.56 -1.57 25.17
N GLY A 239 13.76 -2.06 24.78
CA GLY A 239 14.45 -3.18 25.42
C GLY A 239 14.12 -4.55 24.85
N MET A 240 13.15 -4.65 23.92
CA MET A 240 12.87 -5.89 23.14
C MET A 240 13.73 -5.91 21.87
N PHE A 241 13.93 -7.10 21.31
CA PHE A 241 14.63 -7.30 20.03
C PHE A 241 16.03 -6.67 19.96
N ASP A 242 16.75 -6.63 21.09
CA ASP A 242 18.06 -5.97 21.24
C ASP A 242 18.07 -4.45 20.91
N ILE A 243 16.90 -3.83 20.81
CA ILE A 243 16.73 -2.41 20.53
C ILE A 243 16.56 -1.63 21.86
N LYS A 244 17.58 -0.82 22.21
CA LYS A 244 17.63 -0.09 23.49
C LYS A 244 16.99 1.30 23.43
N ALA A 245 16.91 1.93 22.25
CA ALA A 245 16.42 3.30 22.11
C ALA A 245 15.02 3.34 21.51
N THR A 246 14.12 4.09 22.14
CA THR A 246 12.76 4.33 21.62
C THR A 246 12.78 5.00 20.24
N SER A 247 13.75 5.87 19.96
CA SER A 247 13.92 6.51 18.66
C SER A 247 14.11 5.50 17.53
N THR A 248 14.90 4.44 17.77
CA THR A 248 15.13 3.38 16.77
C THR A 248 13.84 2.65 16.41
N PHE A 249 12.93 2.41 17.37
CA PHE A 249 11.60 1.86 17.07
C PHE A 249 10.78 2.80 16.19
N LEU A 250 10.81 4.11 16.47
CA LEU A 250 10.10 5.11 15.66
C LEU A 250 10.65 5.17 14.23
N ASP A 251 11.98 5.11 14.09
CA ASP A 251 12.64 5.03 12.79
C ASP A 251 12.20 3.76 12.02
N TYR A 252 12.23 2.59 12.67
CA TYR A 252 11.80 1.33 12.04
C TYR A 252 10.32 1.35 11.67
N PHE A 253 9.43 1.91 12.51
CA PHE A 253 8.02 2.10 12.14
C PHE A 253 7.87 2.97 10.89
N SER A 254 8.62 4.07 10.80
CA SER A 254 8.64 4.92 9.62
C SER A 254 9.16 4.19 8.38
N PHE A 255 10.17 3.33 8.54
CA PHE A 255 10.71 2.53 7.43
C PHE A 255 9.73 1.46 6.95
N TYR A 256 9.02 0.77 7.86
CA TYR A 256 7.98 -0.18 7.49
C TYR A 256 6.81 0.49 6.77
N GLN A 257 6.39 1.70 7.21
CA GLN A 257 5.37 2.48 6.49
C GLN A 257 5.86 2.90 5.10
N SER A 258 7.06 3.46 5.01
CA SER A 258 7.59 3.95 3.74
C SER A 258 7.84 2.84 2.72
N SER A 259 8.09 1.60 3.16
CA SER A 259 8.20 0.41 2.31
C SER A 259 6.88 -0.29 2.02
N TYR A 260 5.77 0.24 2.53
CA TYR A 260 4.44 -0.38 2.41
C TYR A 260 4.36 -1.80 3.01
N LEU A 261 5.14 -2.10 4.04
CA LEU A 261 5.02 -3.37 4.76
C LEU A 261 3.92 -3.30 5.80
N LEU A 262 3.92 -2.22 6.59
CA LEU A 262 2.99 -2.00 7.70
C LEU A 262 2.44 -0.58 7.67
N GLU A 263 1.24 -0.40 8.24
CA GLU A 263 0.63 0.91 8.50
C GLU A 263 0.32 1.05 9.98
N PHE A 264 0.40 2.27 10.51
CA PHE A 264 0.18 2.59 11.91
C PHE A 264 -0.94 3.61 12.06
N VAL A 265 -2.12 3.14 12.43
CA VAL A 265 -3.34 3.93 12.54
C VAL A 265 -3.40 4.62 13.90
N PRO A 266 -3.46 5.96 13.96
CA PRO A 266 -3.51 6.72 15.21
C PRO A 266 -4.90 6.69 15.84
N ILE A 267 -4.98 7.05 17.13
CA ILE A 267 -6.25 7.37 17.79
C ILE A 267 -6.89 8.61 17.15
N PHE A 268 -8.20 8.63 17.05
CA PHE A 268 -8.92 9.82 16.64
C PHE A 268 -8.83 10.88 17.75
N ASN A 269 -8.31 12.03 17.42
CA ASN A 269 -8.30 13.21 18.28
C ASN A 269 -8.09 14.46 17.41
N TYR A 270 -8.69 15.58 17.78
CA TYR A 270 -8.48 16.86 17.08
C TYR A 270 -7.06 17.42 17.29
N SER A 271 -6.36 16.99 18.33
CA SER A 271 -4.98 17.38 18.59
C SER A 271 -3.98 16.38 17.99
N LEU A 272 -3.21 16.80 16.99
CA LEU A 272 -2.12 16.01 16.41
C LEU A 272 -1.07 15.57 17.46
N LYS A 273 -0.86 16.38 18.50
CA LYS A 273 0.06 16.03 19.61
C LYS A 273 -0.46 14.82 20.40
N VAL A 274 -1.77 14.73 20.59
CA VAL A 274 -2.39 13.57 21.24
C VAL A 274 -2.29 12.34 20.35
N GLN A 275 -2.60 12.46 19.06
CA GLN A 275 -2.46 11.37 18.08
C GLN A 275 -1.02 10.81 18.04
N ALA A 276 -0.02 11.70 18.03
CA ALA A 276 1.39 11.32 17.95
C ALA A 276 1.89 10.56 19.19
N ARG A 277 1.37 10.89 20.40
CA ARG A 277 1.83 10.34 21.69
C ARG A 277 1.15 9.03 22.08
N ASN A 278 -0.06 8.80 21.56
CA ASN A 278 -0.82 7.60 21.91
C ASN A 278 -0.33 6.37 21.11
N PRO A 279 -0.56 5.15 21.64
CA PRO A 279 -0.36 3.93 20.89
C PRO A 279 -1.13 3.96 19.56
N LYS A 280 -0.61 3.25 18.55
CA LYS A 280 -1.25 3.11 17.24
C LYS A 280 -1.66 1.67 17.01
N LYS A 281 -2.76 1.44 16.30
CA LYS A 281 -3.08 0.10 15.79
C LYS A 281 -2.17 -0.18 14.60
N VAL A 282 -1.62 -1.39 14.53
CA VAL A 282 -0.74 -1.82 13.43
C VAL A 282 -1.52 -2.69 12.45
N TYR A 283 -1.36 -2.45 11.15
CA TYR A 283 -1.95 -3.24 10.08
C TYR A 283 -0.92 -3.56 9.00
N ALA A 284 -1.03 -4.74 8.41
CA ALA A 284 -0.20 -5.14 7.28
C ALA A 284 -0.84 -4.74 5.95
N MET A 285 -0.01 -4.49 4.94
CA MET A 285 -0.49 -4.14 3.60
C MET A 285 -0.91 -5.35 2.77
N ASP A 286 -0.72 -6.57 3.29
CA ASP A 286 -1.21 -7.81 2.69
C ASP A 286 -1.36 -8.91 3.73
N LEU A 287 -2.45 -9.70 3.66
CA LEU A 287 -2.74 -10.77 4.62
C LEU A 287 -1.91 -12.04 4.37
N GLY A 288 -1.47 -12.29 3.14
CA GLY A 288 -0.52 -13.37 2.86
C GLY A 288 0.77 -13.19 3.64
N LEU A 289 1.28 -11.94 3.75
CA LEU A 289 2.47 -11.64 4.56
C LEU A 289 2.22 -11.84 6.06
N VAL A 290 1.01 -11.55 6.55
CA VAL A 290 0.62 -11.84 7.94
C VAL A 290 0.64 -13.34 8.21
N ASN A 291 0.04 -14.12 7.33
CA ASN A 291 -0.04 -15.59 7.48
C ASN A 291 1.35 -16.24 7.41
N GLU A 292 2.20 -15.77 6.51
CA GLU A 292 3.58 -16.25 6.37
C GLU A 292 4.41 -15.93 7.63
N ALA A 293 4.33 -14.72 8.15
CA ALA A 293 5.06 -14.29 9.33
C ALA A 293 4.54 -14.98 10.61
N ALA A 294 3.23 -15.25 10.68
CA ALA A 294 2.53 -15.79 11.86
C ALA A 294 2.43 -17.31 11.86
N ALA A 295 3.08 -18.05 10.94
CA ALA A 295 2.93 -19.49 10.74
C ALA A 295 3.03 -20.37 12.01
N ASN A 296 3.39 -19.80 13.16
CA ASN A 296 3.47 -20.47 14.47
C ASN A 296 2.60 -19.83 15.58
N PHE A 297 1.78 -18.83 15.30
CA PHE A 297 1.03 -18.08 16.34
C PHE A 297 -0.45 -17.96 15.99
N SER A 298 -1.29 -18.60 16.80
CA SER A 298 -2.77 -18.54 16.95
C SER A 298 -3.66 -18.00 15.82
N ASP A 299 -4.83 -18.64 15.68
CA ASP A 299 -5.99 -18.24 14.86
C ASP A 299 -6.60 -16.88 15.30
N ALA A 300 -5.95 -15.78 14.95
CA ALA A 300 -6.47 -14.43 15.17
C ALA A 300 -7.38 -13.99 14.01
N THR A 301 -8.39 -14.82 13.65
CA THR A 301 -9.28 -14.57 12.50
C THR A 301 -9.96 -13.21 12.59
N GLY A 302 -10.33 -12.75 13.80
CA GLY A 302 -10.91 -11.43 14.03
C GLY A 302 -9.96 -10.29 13.62
N HIS A 303 -8.70 -10.35 14.03
CA HIS A 303 -7.71 -9.33 13.66
C HIS A 303 -7.34 -9.36 12.16
N LYS A 304 -7.36 -10.55 11.53
CA LYS A 304 -7.17 -10.64 10.07
C LYS A 304 -8.34 -10.02 9.32
N LEU A 305 -9.58 -10.23 9.79
CA LEU A 305 -10.77 -9.58 9.24
C LEU A 305 -10.69 -8.06 9.41
N GLU A 306 -10.31 -7.59 10.59
CA GLU A 306 -10.10 -6.16 10.88
C GLU A 306 -9.04 -5.56 9.95
N ASN A 307 -7.90 -6.25 9.74
CA ASN A 307 -6.87 -5.83 8.80
C ASN A 307 -7.38 -5.79 7.35
N LEU A 308 -8.23 -6.73 6.95
CA LEU A 308 -8.82 -6.75 5.62
C LEU A 308 -9.75 -5.54 5.40
N ILE A 309 -10.58 -5.22 6.38
CA ILE A 309 -11.46 -4.05 6.34
C ILE A 309 -10.63 -2.75 6.33
N PHE A 310 -9.54 -2.68 7.12
CA PHE A 310 -8.59 -1.58 7.04
C PHE A 310 -8.07 -1.39 5.60
N LEU A 311 -7.61 -2.46 4.94
CA LEU A 311 -7.10 -2.39 3.57
C LEU A 311 -8.15 -1.91 2.57
N HIS A 312 -9.41 -2.33 2.74
CA HIS A 312 -10.52 -1.86 1.91
C HIS A 312 -10.77 -0.35 2.11
N LEU A 313 -10.85 0.10 3.35
CA LEU A 313 -11.03 1.52 3.66
C LEU A 313 -9.85 2.38 3.19
N ARG A 314 -8.61 1.85 3.30
CA ARG A 314 -7.37 2.53 2.90
C ARG A 314 -7.27 2.79 1.39
N ARG A 315 -7.97 2.01 0.56
CA ARG A 315 -8.07 2.22 -0.90
C ARG A 315 -8.92 3.44 -1.27
N GLN A 316 -9.77 3.88 -0.36
CA GLN A 316 -10.68 5.00 -0.56
C GLN A 316 -10.01 6.31 -0.09
N PRO A 317 -10.40 7.48 -0.65
CA PRO A 317 -9.91 8.76 -0.17
C PRO A 317 -10.25 8.99 1.30
N GLY A 318 -9.32 9.55 2.06
CA GLY A 318 -9.58 9.92 3.44
C GLY A 318 -8.44 9.56 4.39
N SER A 319 -8.63 9.87 5.66
CA SER A 319 -7.76 9.45 6.76
C SER A 319 -8.52 8.51 7.68
N ILE A 320 -7.81 7.52 8.21
CA ILE A 320 -8.36 6.49 9.09
C ILE A 320 -7.72 6.63 10.46
N CYS A 321 -8.55 6.62 11.50
CA CYS A 321 -8.15 6.60 12.91
C CYS A 321 -8.96 5.53 13.64
N TYR A 322 -8.52 5.06 14.81
CA TYR A 322 -9.38 4.32 15.72
C TYR A 322 -9.96 5.25 16.79
N TYR A 323 -11.13 4.90 17.35
CA TYR A 323 -11.72 5.63 18.47
C TYR A 323 -11.57 4.84 19.76
N LYS A 324 -11.24 5.53 20.84
CA LYS A 324 -11.18 4.94 22.17
C LYS A 324 -11.44 5.99 23.25
N ASP A 325 -12.50 5.77 24.03
CA ASP A 325 -12.79 6.48 25.27
C ASP A 325 -13.28 5.44 26.30
N LYS A 326 -14.55 5.38 26.66
CA LYS A 326 -15.12 4.29 27.46
C LYS A 326 -15.30 3.02 26.64
N GLY A 327 -15.76 3.17 25.41
CA GLY A 327 -15.81 2.13 24.39
C GLY A 327 -14.69 2.27 23.35
N GLU A 328 -14.65 1.35 22.40
CA GLU A 328 -13.71 1.33 21.29
C GLU A 328 -14.47 1.16 19.97
N CYS A 329 -14.05 1.88 18.92
CA CYS A 329 -14.48 1.65 17.53
C CYS A 329 -13.23 1.54 16.66
N ASP A 330 -13.18 0.51 15.82
CA ASP A 330 -11.97 0.15 15.08
C ASP A 330 -11.58 1.20 14.06
N PHE A 331 -12.55 1.76 13.33
CA PHE A 331 -12.26 2.72 12.28
C PHE A 331 -13.20 3.92 12.29
N ILE A 332 -12.60 5.10 12.34
CA ILE A 332 -13.20 6.39 12.05
C ILE A 332 -12.58 6.91 10.77
N VAL A 333 -13.39 7.09 9.72
CA VAL A 333 -12.93 7.60 8.43
C VAL A 333 -13.33 9.07 8.32
N SER A 334 -12.34 9.90 7.93
CA SER A 334 -12.54 11.33 7.72
C SER A 334 -12.11 11.74 6.32
N GLU A 335 -12.94 12.51 5.62
CA GLU A 335 -12.65 13.07 4.31
C GLU A 335 -12.61 14.59 4.40
N LYS A 336 -11.55 15.22 3.88
CA LYS A 336 -11.34 16.67 3.92
C LYS A 336 -11.55 17.29 5.31
N GLY A 337 -11.09 16.56 6.35
CA GLY A 337 -11.18 16.99 7.75
C GLY A 337 -12.55 16.79 8.41
N LYS A 338 -13.54 16.21 7.72
CA LYS A 338 -14.85 15.89 8.27
C LYS A 338 -14.98 14.38 8.48
N VAL A 339 -15.39 13.96 9.67
CA VAL A 339 -15.73 12.56 9.94
C VAL A 339 -16.97 12.16 9.13
N CYS A 340 -16.86 11.06 8.38
CA CYS A 340 -17.94 10.59 7.51
C CYS A 340 -18.42 9.17 7.82
N ARG A 341 -17.59 8.32 8.42
CA ARG A 341 -17.94 6.92 8.71
C ARG A 341 -17.34 6.45 10.04
N ALA A 342 -18.09 5.57 10.74
CA ALA A 342 -17.61 4.76 11.85
C ALA A 342 -17.87 3.29 11.52
N VAL A 343 -16.83 2.46 11.61
CA VAL A 343 -16.89 1.03 11.27
C VAL A 343 -16.28 0.22 12.40
N GLN A 344 -17.07 -0.72 12.92
CA GLN A 344 -16.63 -1.73 13.88
C GLN A 344 -16.46 -3.05 13.15
N VAL A 345 -15.49 -3.86 13.53
CA VAL A 345 -15.25 -5.17 12.91
C VAL A 345 -15.28 -6.26 13.96
N CYS A 346 -16.10 -7.27 13.74
CA CYS A 346 -16.18 -8.41 14.63
C CYS A 346 -16.33 -9.70 13.82
N HIS A 347 -15.49 -10.70 14.05
CA HIS A 347 -15.58 -11.98 13.34
C HIS A 347 -16.99 -12.57 13.43
N GLN A 348 -17.53 -12.62 14.65
CA GLN A 348 -18.90 -13.10 14.92
C GLN A 348 -19.49 -12.36 16.10
N ILE A 349 -20.69 -11.84 15.93
CA ILE A 349 -21.49 -11.27 17.01
C ILE A 349 -22.21 -12.40 17.75
N THR A 350 -22.07 -12.41 19.06
CA THR A 350 -22.69 -13.34 19.99
C THR A 350 -23.33 -12.56 21.16
N GLU A 351 -24.16 -13.18 21.96
CA GLU A 351 -24.71 -12.55 23.18
C GLU A 351 -23.64 -12.01 24.13
N LEU A 352 -22.45 -12.64 24.14
CA LEU A 352 -21.36 -12.27 25.04
C LEU A 352 -20.60 -11.00 24.61
N ASN A 353 -20.53 -10.71 23.31
CA ASN A 353 -19.77 -9.57 22.80
C ASN A 353 -20.64 -8.46 22.21
N PHE A 354 -21.91 -8.73 21.91
CA PHE A 354 -22.83 -7.76 21.29
C PHE A 354 -22.80 -6.40 21.99
N THR A 355 -23.00 -6.39 23.31
CA THR A 355 -23.05 -5.15 24.09
C THR A 355 -21.77 -4.32 23.95
N ARG A 356 -20.61 -4.97 23.91
CA ARG A 356 -19.33 -4.30 23.76
C ARG A 356 -19.18 -3.68 22.36
N GLU A 357 -19.42 -4.47 21.31
CA GLU A 357 -19.25 -4.04 19.92
C GLU A 357 -20.26 -2.95 19.54
N TYR A 358 -21.52 -3.18 19.91
CA TYR A 358 -22.61 -2.24 19.64
C TYR A 358 -22.41 -0.91 20.38
N ASN A 359 -22.17 -0.95 21.69
CA ASN A 359 -22.02 0.27 22.49
C ASN A 359 -20.76 1.05 22.14
N GLY A 360 -19.66 0.37 21.79
CA GLY A 360 -18.44 1.04 21.35
C GLY A 360 -18.66 1.86 20.07
N LEU A 361 -19.32 1.27 19.07
CA LEU A 361 -19.69 1.97 17.85
C LEU A 361 -20.69 3.10 18.11
N LEU A 362 -21.75 2.85 18.91
CA LEU A 362 -22.78 3.84 19.23
C LEU A 362 -22.17 5.05 19.98
N GLU A 363 -21.24 4.81 20.91
CA GLU A 363 -20.53 5.87 21.62
C GLU A 363 -19.72 6.73 20.65
N ALA A 364 -18.94 6.12 19.75
CA ALA A 364 -18.20 6.83 18.73
C ALA A 364 -19.14 7.65 17.82
N MET A 365 -20.27 7.08 17.39
CA MET A 365 -21.28 7.80 16.60
C MET A 365 -21.87 9.00 17.33
N LYS A 366 -22.17 8.86 18.65
CA LYS A 366 -22.66 9.96 19.49
C LYS A 366 -21.62 11.05 19.63
N ALA A 367 -20.36 10.71 19.94
CA ALA A 367 -19.25 11.65 20.12
C ALA A 367 -18.90 12.42 18.83
N LEU A 368 -19.08 11.79 17.67
CA LEU A 368 -18.69 12.34 16.37
C LEU A 368 -19.89 12.85 15.54
N ASN A 369 -21.09 12.90 16.12
CA ASN A 369 -22.33 13.34 15.47
C ASN A 369 -22.66 12.57 14.17
N LEU A 370 -22.38 11.26 14.13
CA LEU A 370 -22.78 10.40 13.03
C LEU A 370 -24.20 9.85 13.24
N THR A 371 -24.97 9.74 12.16
CA THR A 371 -26.32 9.15 12.14
C THR A 371 -26.28 7.68 11.74
N GLU A 372 -25.25 7.25 11.01
CA GLU A 372 -25.09 5.88 10.56
C GLU A 372 -23.74 5.31 10.98
N GLY A 373 -23.74 4.01 11.35
CA GLY A 373 -22.57 3.22 11.64
C GLY A 373 -22.66 1.82 11.05
N VAL A 374 -21.55 1.14 10.92
CA VAL A 374 -21.51 -0.20 10.34
C VAL A 374 -20.73 -1.14 11.27
N ILE A 375 -21.31 -2.32 11.53
CA ILE A 375 -20.61 -3.47 12.10
C ILE A 375 -20.36 -4.44 10.95
N VAL A 376 -19.08 -4.72 10.65
CA VAL A 376 -18.72 -5.70 9.63
C VAL A 376 -18.45 -7.03 10.32
N THR A 377 -19.13 -8.09 9.90
CA THR A 377 -18.95 -9.45 10.41
C THR A 377 -18.53 -10.39 9.29
N THR A 378 -18.18 -11.63 9.60
CA THR A 378 -17.86 -12.62 8.56
C THR A 378 -19.06 -12.88 7.65
N ASN A 379 -20.24 -13.16 8.22
CA ASN A 379 -21.42 -13.60 7.46
C ASN A 379 -22.77 -13.18 8.05
N GLN A 380 -22.79 -12.37 9.14
CA GLN A 380 -24.03 -11.95 9.79
C GLN A 380 -24.53 -10.63 9.23
N ALA A 381 -25.84 -10.48 9.12
CA ALA A 381 -26.52 -9.27 8.68
C ALA A 381 -27.66 -8.92 9.66
N ASP A 382 -27.76 -7.67 10.06
CA ASP A 382 -28.84 -7.14 10.90
C ASP A 382 -28.90 -5.62 10.79
N ARG A 383 -29.94 -5.01 11.40
CA ARG A 383 -30.12 -3.56 11.45
C ARG A 383 -30.72 -3.15 12.79
N PHE A 384 -30.10 -2.17 13.43
CA PHE A 384 -30.52 -1.62 14.72
C PHE A 384 -30.77 -0.12 14.59
N GLU A 385 -31.79 0.34 15.28
CA GLU A 385 -32.15 1.76 15.37
C GLU A 385 -32.28 2.18 16.83
N GLU A 386 -31.50 3.19 17.23
CA GLU A 386 -31.53 3.73 18.60
C GLU A 386 -31.24 5.24 18.59
N ASP A 387 -32.04 6.03 19.29
CA ASP A 387 -31.84 7.48 19.43
C ASP A 387 -31.65 8.23 18.10
N GLY A 388 -32.37 7.84 17.04
CA GLY A 388 -32.23 8.42 15.69
C GLY A 388 -30.94 8.07 14.98
N LYS A 389 -30.23 7.04 15.43
CA LYS A 389 -29.03 6.49 14.80
C LYS A 389 -29.32 5.10 14.26
N THR A 390 -28.75 4.78 13.12
CA THR A 390 -28.85 3.47 12.48
C THR A 390 -27.51 2.77 12.51
N ILE A 391 -27.48 1.55 13.02
CA ILE A 391 -26.30 0.66 12.91
C ILE A 391 -26.68 -0.50 12.01
N ARG A 392 -25.94 -0.67 10.92
CA ARG A 392 -26.10 -1.81 9.99
C ARG A 392 -25.03 -2.84 10.27
N MET A 393 -25.42 -4.09 10.42
CA MET A 393 -24.53 -5.23 10.44
C MET A 393 -24.47 -5.83 9.03
N ILE A 394 -23.28 -5.96 8.46
CA ILE A 394 -23.08 -6.33 7.05
C ILE A 394 -22.00 -7.42 6.95
N PRO A 395 -22.24 -8.50 6.16
CA PRO A 395 -21.21 -9.47 5.85
C PRO A 395 -19.99 -8.84 5.17
N ALA A 396 -18.79 -9.28 5.53
CA ALA A 396 -17.56 -8.72 4.99
C ALA A 396 -17.45 -8.89 3.45
N SER A 397 -17.93 -10.01 2.90
CA SER A 397 -17.93 -10.22 1.46
C SER A 397 -18.80 -9.19 0.71
N GLU A 398 -19.89 -8.74 1.31
CA GLU A 398 -20.75 -7.68 0.79
C GLU A 398 -20.10 -6.29 0.97
N PHE A 399 -19.58 -6.01 2.17
CA PHE A 399 -18.91 -4.74 2.49
C PHE A 399 -17.71 -4.47 1.57
N LEU A 400 -16.94 -5.51 1.20
CA LEU A 400 -15.75 -5.40 0.35
C LEU A 400 -16.07 -5.17 -1.14
N LEU A 401 -17.31 -5.35 -1.56
CA LEU A 401 -17.77 -5.15 -2.94
C LEU A 401 -18.57 -3.85 -3.13
N GLY A 402 -18.99 -3.20 -2.05
CA GLY A 402 -19.72 -1.90 -2.05
C GLY A 402 -18.80 -0.75 -1.77
#